data_082cdd745c71df8e69df771acb67d598
#
_entry.id   082cdd745c71df8e69df771acb67d598
#
_cell.length_a   1.000
_cell.length_b   1.000
_cell.length_c   1.000
_cell.angle_alpha   90.00
_cell.angle_beta   90.00
_cell.angle_gamma   90.00
#
_symmetry.space_group_name_H-M   'P 1'
#
loop_
_entity.id
_entity.type
_entity.pdbx_description
1 polymer ?
#
loop_
_entity_poly.entity_id
_entity_poly.type
_entity_poly.pdbx_seq_one_letter_code
_entity_poly.pdbx_strand_id
1 'polypeptide(L)'
;MLDHYFKTLNSDLKTQGIATPQLIVDDAALQQNIQYIQTKIVQGEQLKPRLVVKSLASIDLLQLLSEKLNTQRFMVFHLPHIQLILENFSAAD
;
A
#
# COMPACT_ATOMS: atom_id res chain seq x y z
N MET A 1 -17.27 -9.36 15.74
CA MET A 1 -16.04 -9.69 14.99
C MET A 1 -15.09 -8.51 14.87
N LEU A 2 -15.54 -7.37 14.36
CA LEU A 2 -14.70 -6.16 14.30
C LEU A 2 -14.29 -5.64 15.68
N ASP A 3 -15.19 -5.73 16.68
CA ASP A 3 -14.88 -5.28 18.04
C ASP A 3 -13.71 -6.06 18.64
N HIS A 4 -13.68 -7.38 18.42
CA HIS A 4 -12.58 -8.22 18.91
C HIS A 4 -11.26 -7.86 18.23
N TYR A 5 -11.28 -7.64 16.93
CA TYR A 5 -10.11 -7.22 16.17
C TYR A 5 -9.52 -5.91 16.73
N PHE A 6 -10.35 -4.90 16.91
CA PHE A 6 -9.89 -3.60 17.41
C PHE A 6 -9.45 -3.64 18.86
N LYS A 7 -10.09 -4.45 19.70
CA LYS A 7 -9.67 -4.65 21.09
C LYS A 7 -8.28 -5.28 21.15
N THR A 8 -8.04 -6.31 20.34
CA THR A 8 -6.73 -6.97 20.26
C THR A 8 -5.67 -6.01 19.75
N LEU A 9 -5.96 -5.25 18.69
CA LEU A 9 -5.05 -4.27 18.14
C LEU A 9 -4.69 -3.19 19.17
N ASN A 10 -5.68 -2.64 19.88
CA ASN A 10 -5.44 -1.65 20.90
C ASN A 10 -4.57 -2.19 22.04
N SER A 11 -4.81 -3.43 22.47
CA SER A 11 -4.00 -4.09 23.48
C SER A 11 -2.54 -4.22 23.02
N ASP A 12 -2.34 -4.68 21.80
CA ASP A 12 -1.00 -4.85 21.23
C ASP A 12 -0.25 -3.52 21.12
N LEU A 13 -0.93 -2.46 20.69
CA LEU A 13 -0.35 -1.14 20.59
C LEU A 13 0.06 -0.60 21.95
N LYS A 14 -0.77 -0.77 22.97
CA LYS A 14 -0.45 -0.37 24.34
C LYS A 14 0.76 -1.13 24.88
N THR A 15 0.81 -2.45 24.62
CA THR A 15 1.92 -3.30 25.05
C THR A 15 3.24 -2.85 24.44
N GLN A 16 3.21 -2.37 23.20
CA GLN A 16 4.40 -1.85 22.50
C GLN A 16 4.69 -0.39 22.80
N GLY A 17 3.91 0.26 23.67
CA GLY A 17 4.12 1.64 24.04
C GLY A 17 3.72 2.67 22.99
N ILE A 18 2.90 2.28 22.01
CA ILE A 18 2.42 3.17 20.96
C ILE A 18 1.17 3.89 21.48
N ALA A 19 1.31 5.15 21.84
CA ALA A 19 0.24 5.97 22.42
C ALA A 19 -0.21 7.13 21.54
N THR A 20 0.53 7.44 20.45
CA THR A 20 0.18 8.52 19.51
C THR A 20 -0.61 7.95 18.34
N PRO A 21 -1.45 8.77 17.67
CA PRO A 21 -2.13 8.33 16.46
C PRO A 21 -1.13 7.86 15.41
N GLN A 22 -1.39 6.67 14.84
CA GLN A 22 -0.52 6.05 13.83
C GLN A 22 -1.37 5.50 12.69
N LEU A 23 -0.83 5.53 11.47
CA LEU A 23 -1.36 4.74 10.38
C LEU A 23 -0.76 3.33 10.47
N ILE A 24 -1.62 2.35 10.50
CA ILE A 24 -1.22 0.95 10.67
C ILE A 24 -1.68 0.16 9.45
N VAL A 25 -0.78 -0.66 8.92
CA VAL A 25 -1.11 -1.58 7.82
C VAL A 25 -1.16 -2.99 8.40
N ASP A 26 -2.31 -3.65 8.23
CA ASP A 26 -2.46 -5.06 8.56
C ASP A 26 -1.86 -5.88 7.42
N ASP A 27 -0.71 -6.48 7.66
CA ASP A 27 0.03 -7.19 6.61
C ASP A 27 -0.74 -8.37 6.05
N ALA A 28 -1.43 -9.14 6.88
CA ALA A 28 -2.22 -10.29 6.41
C ALA A 28 -3.35 -9.85 5.48
N ALA A 29 -4.07 -8.79 5.85
CA ALA A 29 -5.13 -8.23 5.00
C ALA A 29 -4.56 -7.64 3.71
N LEU A 30 -3.42 -6.96 3.78
CA LEU A 30 -2.73 -6.42 2.62
C LEU A 30 -2.36 -7.52 1.64
N GLN A 31 -1.76 -8.61 2.11
CA GLN A 31 -1.37 -9.73 1.25
C GLN A 31 -2.57 -10.39 0.59
N GLN A 32 -3.68 -10.55 1.30
CA GLN A 32 -4.92 -11.08 0.71
C GLN A 32 -5.45 -10.17 -0.40
N ASN A 33 -5.44 -8.86 -0.18
CA ASN A 33 -5.89 -7.89 -1.17
C ASN A 33 -4.98 -7.87 -2.40
N ILE A 34 -3.67 -7.98 -2.21
CA ILE A 34 -2.70 -8.05 -3.30
C ILE A 34 -2.97 -9.30 -4.15
N GLN A 35 -3.18 -10.45 -3.52
CA GLN A 35 -3.48 -11.70 -4.24
C GLN A 35 -4.76 -11.58 -5.06
N TYR A 36 -5.79 -10.96 -4.50
CA TYR A 36 -7.04 -10.73 -5.20
C TYR A 36 -6.82 -9.86 -6.45
N ILE A 37 -6.08 -8.77 -6.30
CA ILE A 37 -5.75 -7.87 -7.43
C ILE A 37 -4.93 -8.60 -8.48
N GLN A 38 -3.92 -9.37 -8.07
CA GLN A 38 -3.09 -10.16 -8.99
C GLN A 38 -3.95 -11.12 -9.82
N THR A 39 -4.92 -11.79 -9.19
CA THR A 39 -5.84 -12.67 -9.87
C THR A 39 -6.66 -11.93 -10.93
N LYS A 40 -7.14 -10.74 -10.61
CA LYS A 40 -7.93 -9.92 -11.54
C LYS A 40 -7.08 -9.45 -12.72
N ILE A 41 -5.82 -9.10 -12.48
CA ILE A 41 -4.89 -8.69 -13.55
C ILE A 41 -4.65 -9.85 -14.53
N VAL A 42 -4.45 -11.06 -14.01
CA VAL A 42 -4.24 -12.24 -14.85
C VAL A 42 -5.48 -12.55 -15.69
N GLN A 43 -6.69 -12.41 -15.11
CA GLN A 43 -7.94 -12.65 -15.82
C GLN A 43 -8.20 -11.61 -16.91
N GLY A 44 -7.75 -10.38 -16.70
CA GLY A 44 -7.89 -9.32 -17.69
C GLY A 44 -6.59 -9.11 -18.46
N GLU A 45 -6.33 -9.89 -19.47
CA GLU A 45 -5.06 -10.03 -20.19
C GLU A 45 -4.33 -8.73 -20.52
N GLN A 46 -5.06 -7.62 -20.70
CA GLN A 46 -4.48 -6.32 -21.07
C GLN A 46 -4.52 -5.30 -19.95
N LEU A 47 -4.92 -5.69 -18.74
CA LEU A 47 -4.96 -4.79 -17.61
C LEU A 47 -3.55 -4.49 -17.12
N LYS A 48 -3.25 -3.20 -16.99
CA LYS A 48 -1.99 -2.71 -16.45
C LYS A 48 -2.29 -1.82 -15.26
N PRO A 49 -1.95 -2.25 -14.04
CA PRO A 49 -2.29 -1.48 -12.85
C PRO A 49 -1.48 -0.18 -12.76
N ARG A 50 -2.10 0.83 -12.20
CA ARG A 50 -1.47 2.12 -11.90
C ARG A 50 -1.71 2.42 -10.42
N LEU A 51 -0.65 2.72 -9.71
CA LEU A 51 -0.72 3.02 -8.28
C LEU A 51 -1.09 4.49 -8.08
N VAL A 52 -2.13 4.72 -7.29
CA VAL A 52 -2.59 6.08 -6.99
C VAL A 52 -1.89 6.57 -5.72
N VAL A 53 -1.06 7.60 -5.86
CA VAL A 53 -0.30 8.19 -4.78
C VAL A 53 -1.07 9.39 -4.27
N LYS A 54 -1.78 9.21 -3.19
CA LYS A 54 -2.69 10.22 -2.64
C LYS A 54 -2.54 10.33 -1.13
N SER A 55 -3.44 9.70 -0.38
CA SER A 55 -3.43 9.76 1.09
C SER A 55 -2.37 8.86 1.73
N LEU A 56 -1.90 7.84 1.03
CA LEU A 56 -0.83 6.95 1.49
C LEU A 56 0.36 7.05 0.55
N ALA A 57 1.24 8.02 0.81
CA ALA A 57 2.44 8.25 0.01
C ALA A 57 3.68 7.66 0.69
N SER A 58 3.56 6.45 1.23
CA SER A 58 4.67 5.74 1.85
C SER A 58 5.52 5.05 0.80
N ILE A 59 6.81 5.36 0.74
CA ILE A 59 7.73 4.75 -0.21
C ILE A 59 7.83 3.24 0.02
N ASP A 60 7.90 2.79 1.26
CA ASP A 60 7.99 1.37 1.57
C ASP A 60 6.77 0.61 1.05
N LEU A 61 5.57 1.16 1.25
CA LEU A 61 4.34 0.55 0.76
C LEU A 61 4.27 0.58 -0.77
N LEU A 62 4.64 1.70 -1.38
CA LEU A 62 4.65 1.83 -2.84
C LEU A 62 5.64 0.88 -3.49
N GLN A 63 6.83 0.69 -2.90
CA GLN A 63 7.81 -0.26 -3.40
C GLN A 63 7.30 -1.69 -3.30
N LEU A 64 6.65 -2.06 -2.20
CA LEU A 64 6.05 -3.36 -2.03
C LEU A 64 4.97 -3.61 -3.09
N LEU A 65 4.05 -2.66 -3.27
CA LEU A 65 2.96 -2.78 -4.25
C LEU A 65 3.49 -2.81 -5.69
N SER A 66 4.48 -1.98 -5.99
CA SER A 66 5.12 -1.97 -7.31
C SER A 66 5.72 -3.33 -7.65
N GLU A 67 6.41 -3.93 -6.70
CA GLU A 67 7.02 -5.26 -6.86
C GLU A 67 5.95 -6.34 -7.01
N LYS A 68 4.98 -6.38 -6.11
CA LYS A 68 3.94 -7.43 -6.08
C LYS A 68 2.98 -7.35 -7.25
N LEU A 69 2.67 -6.16 -7.73
CA LEU A 69 1.76 -5.95 -8.85
C LEU A 69 2.51 -5.76 -10.18
N ASN A 70 3.84 -5.81 -10.13
CA ASN A 70 4.72 -5.68 -11.29
C ASN A 70 4.40 -4.44 -12.12
N THR A 71 4.40 -3.27 -11.48
CA THR A 71 4.09 -2.01 -12.14
C THR A 71 4.93 -0.87 -11.56
N GLN A 72 5.36 0.05 -12.43
CA GLN A 72 5.91 1.33 -12.05
C GLN A 72 5.08 2.48 -12.65
N ARG A 73 3.80 2.23 -12.82
CA ARG A 73 2.84 3.24 -13.29
C ARG A 73 2.19 3.88 -12.09
N PHE A 74 2.15 5.20 -12.09
CA PHE A 74 1.64 5.97 -10.96
C PHE A 74 0.67 7.06 -11.42
N MET A 75 -0.25 7.40 -10.53
CA MET A 75 -1.07 8.59 -10.67
C MET A 75 -0.79 9.47 -9.46
N VAL A 76 -0.31 10.68 -9.70
CA VAL A 76 0.06 11.63 -8.65
C VAL A 76 -0.73 12.92 -8.79
N PHE A 77 -0.89 13.64 -7.67
CA PHE A 77 -1.77 14.80 -7.62
C PHE A 77 -1.05 16.06 -7.18
N HIS A 78 0.22 15.94 -6.76
CA HIS A 78 0.99 17.10 -6.36
C HIS A 78 2.49 16.90 -6.45
N LEU A 79 3.20 18.03 -6.61
CA LEU A 79 4.61 18.03 -6.95
C LEU A 79 5.51 17.25 -6.00
N PRO A 80 5.36 17.34 -4.67
CA PRO A 80 6.22 16.54 -3.78
C PRO A 80 6.11 15.03 -4.02
N HIS A 81 4.93 14.53 -4.40
CA HIS A 81 4.75 13.12 -4.73
C HIS A 81 5.44 12.75 -6.04
N ILE A 82 5.43 13.66 -7.03
CA ILE A 82 6.16 13.44 -8.28
C ILE A 82 7.66 13.28 -8.01
N GLN A 83 8.23 14.17 -7.20
CA GLN A 83 9.64 14.10 -6.83
C GLN A 83 9.97 12.80 -6.10
N LEU A 84 9.12 12.40 -5.15
CA LEU A 84 9.28 11.17 -4.39
C LEU A 84 9.33 9.94 -5.32
N ILE A 85 8.43 9.88 -6.30
CA ILE A 85 8.36 8.77 -7.26
C ILE A 85 9.60 8.76 -8.15
N LEU A 86 9.99 9.90 -8.70
CA LEU A 86 11.14 9.98 -9.60
C LEU A 86 12.45 9.61 -8.91
N GLU A 87 12.59 9.89 -7.64
CA GLU A 87 13.77 9.55 -6.86
C GLU A 87 13.87 8.05 -6.54
N ASN A 88 12.75 7.34 -6.50
CA ASN A 88 12.69 5.97 -5.99
C ASN A 88 12.31 4.91 -7.02
N PHE A 89 11.87 5.31 -8.20
CA PHE A 89 11.45 4.36 -9.25
C PHE A 89 12.08 4.74 -10.58
N SER A 90 12.97 3.90 -11.08
CA SER A 90 13.78 4.18 -12.27
C SER A 90 12.96 4.13 -13.57
N ALA A 91 11.87 3.39 -13.59
CA ALA A 91 11.03 3.21 -14.78
C ALA A 91 9.62 3.80 -14.58
N ALA A 92 9.49 4.82 -13.73
CA ALA A 92 8.19 5.43 -13.40
C ALA A 92 7.48 5.96 -14.65
N ASP A 93 6.19 5.69 -14.72
CA ASP A 93 5.29 6.11 -15.81
C ASP A 93 4.04 6.75 -15.21
#